data_05f951500430f6739b4b6896f720d922
#
_entry.id   05f951500430f6739b4b6896f720d922
#
_cell.length_a   1.000
_cell.length_b   1.000
_cell.length_c   1.000
_cell.angle_alpha   90.00
_cell.angle_beta   90.00
_cell.angle_gamma   90.00
#
_symmetry.space_group_name_H-M   'P 1'
#
loop_
_entity.id
_entity.type
_entity.pdbx_description
1 polymer ?
#
loop_
_entity_poly.entity_id
_entity_poly.type
_entity_poly.pdbx_seq_one_letter_code
_entity_poly.pdbx_strand_id
1 'polypeptide(L)'
;TGSDEQACDLAVELLNRGVAPQSIWDAVFEAAGELLMRKPGIIALHAVTSSNALHFAFQTSGDDQTRRMLLLQNVAFLPLFRGRSNPKGGTLIDQLEPVTPEGEGSAGIEEIFADINRNKMRAAQKTLGFLQTGGSARELIDTARRFLFLKGRDSHDYKFSSAVLEDYYN
;
A
#
# COMPACT_ATOMS: atom_id res chain seq x y z
N THR A 1 -17.25 2.84 -0.63
CA THR A 1 -18.07 3.16 0.55
C THR A 1 -18.99 2.01 0.98
N GLY A 2 -18.88 0.81 0.41
CA GLY A 2 -19.70 -0.35 0.73
C GLY A 2 -19.37 -0.97 2.11
N SER A 3 -20.24 -1.89 2.56
CA SER A 3 -19.96 -2.76 3.72
C SER A 3 -18.97 -3.86 3.34
N ASP A 4 -18.51 -4.62 4.33
CA ASP A 4 -17.71 -5.82 4.15
C ASP A 4 -18.45 -6.88 3.29
N GLU A 5 -19.74 -7.08 3.53
CA GLU A 5 -20.60 -7.94 2.71
C GLU A 5 -20.61 -7.50 1.23
N GLN A 6 -20.90 -6.23 0.96
CA GLN A 6 -20.92 -5.69 -0.40
C GLN A 6 -19.58 -5.80 -1.11
N ALA A 7 -18.48 -5.64 -0.38
CA ALA A 7 -17.15 -5.78 -0.94
C ALA A 7 -16.85 -7.25 -1.31
N CYS A 8 -17.23 -8.20 -0.46
CA CYS A 8 -17.11 -9.63 -0.74
C CYS A 8 -17.99 -10.07 -1.91
N ASP A 9 -19.24 -9.63 -1.97
CA ASP A 9 -20.15 -9.94 -3.09
C ASP A 9 -19.58 -9.46 -4.42
N LEU A 10 -19.05 -8.22 -4.45
CA LEU A 10 -18.40 -7.68 -5.64
C LEU A 10 -17.15 -8.50 -6.03
N ALA A 11 -16.33 -8.90 -5.08
CA ALA A 11 -15.15 -9.72 -5.35
C ALA A 11 -15.54 -11.07 -5.94
N VAL A 12 -16.58 -11.73 -5.40
CA VAL A 12 -17.12 -12.99 -5.91
C VAL A 12 -17.68 -12.80 -7.33
N GLU A 13 -18.43 -11.73 -7.58
CA GLU A 13 -18.93 -11.41 -8.92
C GLU A 13 -17.80 -11.25 -9.92
N LEU A 14 -16.76 -10.48 -9.58
CA LEU A 14 -15.60 -10.24 -10.45
C LEU A 14 -14.86 -11.55 -10.76
N LEU A 15 -14.63 -12.39 -9.76
CA LEU A 15 -14.01 -13.72 -9.96
C LEU A 15 -14.84 -14.61 -10.89
N ASN A 16 -16.17 -14.62 -10.72
CA ASN A 16 -17.08 -15.40 -11.59
C ASN A 16 -17.12 -14.87 -13.03
N ARG A 17 -16.81 -13.58 -13.24
CA ARG A 17 -16.64 -12.96 -14.55
C ARG A 17 -15.26 -13.19 -15.17
N GLY A 18 -14.38 -13.89 -14.49
CA GLY A 18 -13.04 -14.24 -14.98
C GLY A 18 -11.96 -13.19 -14.68
N VAL A 19 -12.22 -12.23 -13.78
CA VAL A 19 -11.17 -11.31 -13.32
C VAL A 19 -10.14 -12.11 -12.54
N ALA A 20 -8.87 -11.89 -12.84
CA ALA A 20 -7.78 -12.57 -12.15
C ALA A 20 -7.75 -12.19 -10.66
N PRO A 21 -7.54 -13.17 -9.74
CA PRO A 21 -7.39 -12.86 -8.31
C PRO A 21 -6.34 -11.79 -8.02
N GLN A 22 -5.25 -11.74 -8.79
CA GLN A 22 -4.21 -10.72 -8.64
C GLN A 22 -4.77 -9.31 -8.79
N SER A 23 -5.66 -9.06 -9.76
CA SER A 23 -6.26 -7.72 -9.92
C SER A 23 -7.10 -7.29 -8.72
N ILE A 24 -7.68 -8.25 -7.98
CA ILE A 24 -8.40 -7.96 -6.74
C ILE A 24 -7.39 -7.66 -5.62
N TRP A 25 -6.27 -8.39 -5.56
CA TRP A 25 -5.19 -8.10 -4.63
C TRP A 25 -4.58 -6.72 -4.85
N ASP A 26 -4.35 -6.32 -6.12
CA ASP A 26 -3.85 -4.98 -6.46
C ASP A 26 -4.79 -3.89 -5.93
N ALA A 27 -6.09 -4.03 -6.17
CA ALA A 27 -7.10 -3.10 -5.64
C ALA A 27 -7.14 -3.05 -4.10
N VAL A 28 -6.89 -4.18 -3.44
CA VAL A 28 -6.82 -4.26 -1.97
C VAL A 28 -5.57 -3.54 -1.45
N PHE A 29 -4.41 -3.71 -2.08
CA PHE A 29 -3.18 -3.02 -1.71
C PHE A 29 -3.30 -1.51 -1.91
N GLU A 30 -3.84 -1.08 -3.04
CA GLU A 30 -4.10 0.34 -3.29
C GLU A 30 -5.03 0.94 -2.23
N ALA A 31 -6.13 0.27 -1.91
CA ALA A 31 -7.08 0.75 -0.92
C ALA A 31 -6.49 0.82 0.50
N ALA A 32 -5.64 -0.14 0.89
CA ALA A 32 -4.93 -0.13 2.15
C ALA A 32 -3.89 1.00 2.21
N GLY A 33 -3.15 1.21 1.12
CA GLY A 33 -2.18 2.31 0.97
C GLY A 33 -2.86 3.68 1.02
N GLU A 34 -3.98 3.85 0.32
CA GLU A 34 -4.78 5.07 0.37
C GLU A 34 -5.26 5.37 1.79
N LEU A 35 -5.77 4.36 2.49
CA LEU A 35 -6.23 4.53 3.87
C LEU A 35 -5.10 5.04 4.77
N LEU A 36 -3.91 4.50 4.63
CA LEU A 36 -2.72 4.94 5.38
C LEU A 36 -2.30 6.36 4.99
N MET A 37 -2.30 6.71 3.72
CA MET A 37 -1.98 8.05 3.24
C MET A 37 -2.96 9.10 3.79
N ARG A 38 -4.25 8.80 3.78
CA ARG A 38 -5.32 9.71 4.24
C ARG A 38 -5.39 9.85 5.75
N LYS A 39 -5.13 8.78 6.48
CA LYS A 39 -5.22 8.75 7.95
C LYS A 39 -4.09 7.88 8.52
N PRO A 40 -2.85 8.40 8.57
CA PRO A 40 -1.74 7.68 9.18
C PRO A 40 -2.04 7.31 10.63
N GLY A 41 -1.70 6.08 11.00
CA GLY A 41 -1.88 5.56 12.36
C GLY A 41 -1.93 4.04 12.40
N ILE A 42 -1.95 3.48 13.61
CA ILE A 42 -1.84 2.05 13.85
C ILE A 42 -2.92 1.21 13.13
N ILE A 43 -4.13 1.74 13.02
CA ILE A 43 -5.24 1.01 12.36
C ILE A 43 -4.95 0.87 10.85
N ALA A 44 -4.60 1.96 10.18
CA ALA A 44 -4.27 1.94 8.75
C ALA A 44 -2.97 1.17 8.47
N LEU A 45 -1.99 1.24 9.38
CA LEU A 45 -0.79 0.41 9.31
C LEU A 45 -1.14 -1.08 9.34
N HIS A 46 -2.07 -1.48 10.20
CA HIS A 46 -2.54 -2.87 10.23
C HIS A 46 -3.35 -3.26 9.00
N ALA A 47 -4.05 -2.35 8.32
CA ALA A 47 -4.67 -2.66 7.04
C ALA A 47 -3.60 -3.11 6.03
N VAL A 48 -2.50 -2.38 5.88
CA VAL A 48 -1.41 -2.72 4.98
C VAL A 48 -0.72 -4.03 5.38
N THR A 49 -0.29 -4.16 6.64
CA THR A 49 0.45 -5.35 7.08
C THR A 49 -0.40 -6.62 7.12
N SER A 50 -1.72 -6.52 7.32
CA SER A 50 -2.63 -7.66 7.22
C SER A 50 -2.81 -8.08 5.76
N SER A 51 -2.91 -7.12 4.83
CA SER A 51 -3.00 -7.41 3.40
C SER A 51 -1.76 -8.16 2.92
N ASN A 52 -0.56 -7.70 3.28
CA ASN A 52 0.69 -8.40 2.98
C ASN A 52 0.69 -9.84 3.53
N ALA A 53 0.35 -10.02 4.81
CA ALA A 53 0.37 -11.34 5.45
C ALA A 53 -0.65 -12.32 4.81
N LEU A 54 -1.85 -11.84 4.47
CA LEU A 54 -2.87 -12.66 3.82
C LEU A 54 -2.51 -12.98 2.37
N HIS A 55 -1.88 -12.04 1.66
CA HIS A 55 -1.37 -12.27 0.31
C HIS A 55 -0.23 -13.31 0.30
N PHE A 56 0.71 -13.22 1.23
CA PHE A 56 1.75 -14.23 1.38
C PHE A 56 1.14 -15.63 1.64
N ALA A 57 0.16 -15.73 2.53
CA ALA A 57 -0.55 -16.99 2.78
C ALA A 57 -1.31 -17.49 1.54
N PHE A 58 -1.92 -16.57 0.76
CA PHE A 58 -2.57 -16.89 -0.52
C PHE A 58 -1.58 -17.45 -1.54
N GLN A 59 -0.40 -16.84 -1.68
CA GLN A 59 0.62 -17.30 -2.64
C GLN A 59 1.22 -18.66 -2.26
N THR A 60 1.39 -18.91 -0.95
CA THR A 60 2.03 -20.12 -0.45
C THR A 60 1.08 -21.27 -0.21
N SER A 61 -0.24 -21.05 -0.21
CA SER A 61 -1.24 -22.11 -0.06
C SER A 61 -1.34 -22.98 -1.30
N GLY A 62 -1.29 -24.30 -1.12
CA GLY A 62 -1.57 -25.28 -2.17
C GLY A 62 -3.06 -25.62 -2.34
N ASP A 63 -3.94 -25.12 -1.48
CA ASP A 63 -5.38 -25.40 -1.49
C ASP A 63 -6.17 -24.21 -2.04
N ASP A 64 -6.93 -24.45 -3.12
CA ASP A 64 -7.67 -23.40 -3.83
C ASP A 64 -8.81 -22.81 -2.99
N GLN A 65 -9.47 -23.61 -2.17
CA GLN A 65 -10.52 -23.12 -1.28
C GLN A 65 -9.93 -22.18 -0.21
N THR A 66 -8.81 -22.55 0.38
CA THR A 66 -8.07 -21.71 1.33
C THR A 66 -7.65 -20.37 0.68
N ARG A 67 -7.12 -20.42 -0.54
CA ARG A 67 -6.75 -19.21 -1.29
C ARG A 67 -7.93 -18.25 -1.50
N ARG A 68 -9.09 -18.79 -1.90
CA ARG A 68 -10.32 -17.97 -2.04
C ARG A 68 -10.74 -17.35 -0.72
N MET A 69 -10.71 -18.11 0.37
CA MET A 69 -11.07 -17.61 1.69
C MET A 69 -10.12 -16.52 2.19
N LEU A 70 -8.82 -16.65 1.94
CA LEU A 70 -7.82 -15.63 2.29
C LEU A 70 -8.06 -14.32 1.54
N LEU A 71 -8.36 -14.38 0.25
CA LEU A 71 -8.70 -13.21 -0.55
C LEU A 71 -9.97 -12.52 -0.01
N LEU A 72 -11.06 -13.26 0.18
CA LEU A 72 -12.31 -12.71 0.70
C LEU A 72 -12.16 -12.16 2.12
N GLN A 73 -11.37 -12.81 2.97
CA GLN A 73 -11.05 -12.32 4.32
C GLN A 73 -10.38 -10.94 4.25
N ASN A 74 -9.45 -10.76 3.33
CA ASN A 74 -8.78 -9.47 3.17
C ASN A 74 -9.72 -8.40 2.62
N VAL A 75 -10.54 -8.74 1.63
CA VAL A 75 -11.57 -7.85 1.08
C VAL A 75 -12.54 -7.38 2.18
N ALA A 76 -12.97 -8.28 3.08
CA ALA A 76 -13.84 -7.95 4.21
C ALA A 76 -13.14 -7.05 5.26
N PHE A 77 -11.83 -7.20 5.46
CA PHE A 77 -11.09 -6.44 6.47
C PHE A 77 -10.96 -4.95 6.11
N LEU A 78 -10.85 -4.60 4.84
CA LEU A 78 -10.65 -3.21 4.44
C LEU A 78 -11.78 -2.27 4.89
N PRO A 79 -13.08 -2.57 4.69
CA PRO A 79 -14.18 -1.76 5.22
C PRO A 79 -14.13 -1.62 6.75
N LEU A 80 -13.73 -2.68 7.48
CA LEU A 80 -13.59 -2.64 8.94
C LEU A 80 -12.46 -1.71 9.38
N PHE A 81 -11.29 -1.79 8.73
CA PHE A 81 -10.18 -0.87 8.99
C PHE A 81 -10.54 0.58 8.64
N ARG A 82 -11.20 0.80 7.51
CA ARG A 82 -11.71 2.11 7.11
C ARG A 82 -12.70 2.66 8.13
N GLY A 83 -13.65 1.86 8.59
CA GLY A 83 -14.62 2.25 9.61
C GLY A 83 -13.96 2.68 10.93
N ARG A 84 -12.99 1.91 11.39
CA ARG A 84 -12.23 2.21 12.62
C ARG A 84 -11.28 3.39 12.46
N SER A 85 -10.63 3.54 11.32
CA SER A 85 -9.75 4.67 11.01
C SER A 85 -10.54 5.97 10.83
N ASN A 86 -11.76 5.88 10.26
CA ASN A 86 -12.66 7.00 10.00
C ASN A 86 -11.93 8.20 9.33
N PRO A 87 -11.34 8.01 8.13
CA PRO A 87 -10.63 9.09 7.45
C PRO A 87 -11.65 10.15 6.99
N LYS A 88 -11.52 11.37 7.53
CA LYS A 88 -12.32 12.53 7.12
C LYS A 88 -11.52 13.36 6.13
N GLY A 89 -11.90 13.31 4.85
CA GLY A 89 -11.18 14.02 3.80
C GLY A 89 -9.83 13.36 3.45
N GLY A 90 -8.88 14.14 3.03
CA GLY A 90 -7.59 13.69 2.49
C GLY A 90 -7.67 13.44 0.98
N THR A 91 -6.52 13.44 0.33
CA THR A 91 -6.40 13.18 -1.11
C THR A 91 -6.62 11.70 -1.38
N LEU A 92 -7.47 11.38 -2.35
CA LEU A 92 -7.60 10.01 -2.86
C LEU A 92 -6.39 9.67 -3.72
N ILE A 93 -6.07 8.39 -3.86
CA ILE A 93 -4.87 7.98 -4.59
C ILE A 93 -4.94 8.37 -6.07
N ASP A 94 -6.12 8.29 -6.67
CA ASP A 94 -6.41 8.69 -8.05
C ASP A 94 -6.41 10.23 -8.27
N GLN A 95 -6.41 11.00 -7.19
CA GLN A 95 -6.33 12.47 -7.17
C GLN A 95 -4.94 12.99 -6.78
N LEU A 96 -3.98 12.08 -6.56
CA LEU A 96 -2.63 12.48 -6.22
C LEU A 96 -1.91 13.04 -7.44
N GLU A 97 -1.69 14.35 -7.46
CA GLU A 97 -1.01 15.03 -8.55
C GLU A 97 0.51 14.78 -8.48
N PRO A 98 1.14 14.23 -9.53
CA PRO A 98 2.57 13.98 -9.53
C PRO A 98 3.36 15.29 -9.55
N VAL A 99 4.50 15.30 -8.88
CA VAL A 99 5.46 16.41 -8.90
C VAL A 99 6.83 15.84 -9.22
N THR A 100 7.41 16.23 -10.33
CA THR A 100 8.76 15.80 -10.68
C THR A 100 9.77 16.43 -9.71
N PRO A 101 10.67 15.65 -9.06
CA PRO A 101 11.81 16.20 -8.34
C PRO A 101 12.70 17.04 -9.25
N GLU A 102 13.41 18.02 -8.70
CA GLU A 102 14.37 18.84 -9.46
C GLU A 102 15.63 18.05 -9.79
N GLY A 103 16.05 17.16 -8.88
CA GLY A 103 17.19 16.27 -9.06
C GLY A 103 16.81 14.98 -9.79
N GLU A 104 17.75 14.43 -10.55
CA GLU A 104 17.63 13.13 -11.21
C GLU A 104 18.27 12.01 -10.37
N GLY A 105 17.84 10.77 -10.55
CA GLY A 105 18.41 9.59 -9.90
C GLY A 105 18.49 9.74 -8.38
N SER A 106 19.69 9.56 -7.81
CA SER A 106 19.89 9.65 -6.35
C SER A 106 19.57 11.02 -5.76
N ALA A 107 19.79 12.12 -6.50
CA ALA A 107 19.48 13.47 -6.03
C ALA A 107 17.95 13.66 -5.90
N GLY A 108 17.16 13.15 -6.84
CA GLY A 108 15.71 13.16 -6.75
C GLY A 108 15.20 12.33 -5.58
N ILE A 109 15.83 11.19 -5.31
CA ILE A 109 15.50 10.34 -4.16
C ILE A 109 15.81 11.08 -2.84
N GLU A 110 16.97 11.73 -2.73
CA GLU A 110 17.31 12.53 -1.54
C GLU A 110 16.31 13.65 -1.29
N GLU A 111 15.85 14.31 -2.34
CA GLU A 111 14.82 15.35 -2.27
C GLU A 111 13.48 14.82 -1.74
N ILE A 112 13.05 13.63 -2.20
CA ILE A 112 11.84 12.96 -1.71
C ILE A 112 11.97 12.70 -0.20
N PHE A 113 13.08 12.11 0.25
CA PHE A 113 13.28 11.80 1.67
C PHE A 113 13.45 13.04 2.55
N ALA A 114 13.99 14.14 2.03
CA ALA A 114 14.06 15.41 2.74
C ALA A 114 12.68 16.01 3.05
N ASP A 115 11.70 15.75 2.18
CA ASP A 115 10.33 16.24 2.36
C ASP A 115 9.50 15.42 3.36
N ILE A 116 9.85 14.17 3.66
CA ILE A 116 9.04 13.28 4.52
C ILE A 116 8.70 13.93 5.88
N ASN A 117 9.66 14.60 6.50
CA ASN A 117 9.44 15.24 7.80
C ASN A 117 8.85 16.66 7.72
N ARG A 118 8.88 17.29 6.53
CA ARG A 118 8.43 18.67 6.31
C ARG A 118 7.03 18.71 5.71
N ASN A 119 6.80 17.90 4.69
CA ASN A 119 5.54 17.83 3.96
C ASN A 119 5.37 16.43 3.35
N LYS A 120 4.70 15.56 4.08
CA LYS A 120 4.48 14.16 3.65
C LYS A 120 3.73 14.05 2.32
N MET A 121 2.78 14.97 2.07
CA MET A 121 2.05 14.99 0.79
C MET A 121 2.99 15.34 -0.36
N ARG A 122 3.86 16.31 -0.17
CA ARG A 122 4.87 16.68 -1.17
C ARG A 122 5.82 15.52 -1.46
N ALA A 123 6.24 14.79 -0.43
CA ALA A 123 7.05 13.58 -0.61
C ALA A 123 6.31 12.51 -1.42
N ALA A 124 5.02 12.27 -1.15
CA ALA A 124 4.20 11.34 -1.91
C ALA A 124 4.04 11.77 -3.38
N GLN A 125 3.75 13.05 -3.64
CA GLN A 125 3.65 13.62 -4.99
C GLN A 125 4.97 13.50 -5.77
N LYS A 126 6.11 13.77 -5.12
CA LYS A 126 7.43 13.62 -5.73
C LYS A 126 7.78 12.15 -5.99
N THR A 127 7.41 11.25 -5.10
CA THR A 127 7.56 9.80 -5.31
C THR A 127 6.81 9.36 -6.57
N LEU A 128 5.56 9.77 -6.70
CA LEU A 128 4.76 9.48 -7.89
C LEU A 128 5.39 10.08 -9.17
N GLY A 129 5.79 11.36 -9.13
CA GLY A 129 6.42 12.03 -10.28
C GLY A 129 7.76 11.40 -10.65
N PHE A 130 8.58 11.02 -9.67
CA PHE A 130 9.84 10.31 -9.88
C PHE A 130 9.64 8.99 -10.62
N LEU A 131 8.67 8.18 -10.19
CA LEU A 131 8.38 6.90 -10.82
C LEU A 131 7.79 7.07 -12.23
N GLN A 132 6.88 8.02 -12.42
CA GLN A 132 6.27 8.30 -13.74
C GLN A 132 7.27 8.82 -14.78
N THR A 133 8.32 9.51 -14.34
CA THR A 133 9.40 9.99 -15.22
C THR A 133 10.50 8.96 -15.47
N GLY A 134 10.30 7.70 -15.05
CA GLY A 134 11.23 6.60 -15.27
C GLY A 134 12.30 6.45 -14.19
N GLY A 135 12.14 7.10 -13.05
CA GLY A 135 13.00 6.92 -11.89
C GLY A 135 12.97 5.48 -11.38
N SER A 136 14.11 5.01 -10.88
CA SER A 136 14.27 3.63 -10.42
C SER A 136 13.55 3.36 -9.10
N ALA A 137 12.44 2.62 -9.14
CA ALA A 137 11.74 2.17 -7.94
C ALA A 137 12.67 1.35 -7.03
N ARG A 138 13.56 0.53 -7.61
CA ARG A 138 14.52 -0.27 -6.86
C ARG A 138 15.47 0.61 -6.04
N GLU A 139 16.05 1.66 -6.65
CA GLU A 139 16.94 2.58 -5.93
C GLU A 139 16.22 3.35 -4.82
N LEU A 140 14.97 3.75 -5.07
CA LEU A 140 14.11 4.38 -4.06
C LEU A 140 13.88 3.41 -2.87
N ILE A 141 13.53 2.16 -3.15
CA ILE A 141 13.29 1.12 -2.14
C ILE A 141 14.57 0.80 -1.36
N ASP A 142 15.70 0.64 -2.04
CA ASP A 142 16.99 0.35 -1.38
C ASP A 142 17.43 1.53 -0.50
N THR A 143 17.15 2.75 -0.89
CA THR A 143 17.38 3.95 -0.08
C THR A 143 16.45 4.00 1.13
N ALA A 144 15.16 3.68 0.95
CA ALA A 144 14.20 3.56 2.04
C ALA A 144 14.65 2.52 3.09
N ARG A 145 15.09 1.34 2.64
CA ARG A 145 15.63 0.29 3.52
C ARG A 145 16.84 0.76 4.31
N ARG A 146 17.76 1.48 3.66
CA ARG A 146 18.93 2.05 4.35
C ARG A 146 18.51 3.03 5.45
N PHE A 147 17.61 3.95 5.16
CA PHE A 147 17.09 4.88 6.16
C PHE A 147 16.34 4.19 7.29
N LEU A 148 15.62 3.13 6.98
CA LEU A 148 14.96 2.33 7.99
C LEU A 148 15.97 1.74 9.00
N PHE A 149 17.05 1.11 8.53
CA PHE A 149 18.08 0.56 9.41
C PHE A 149 18.83 1.65 10.20
N LEU A 150 18.98 2.84 9.64
CA LEU A 150 19.65 3.95 10.32
C LEU A 150 18.77 4.66 11.35
N LYS A 151 17.45 4.68 11.16
CA LYS A 151 16.53 5.53 11.92
C LYS A 151 15.37 4.78 12.59
N GLY A 152 15.13 3.54 12.21
CA GLY A 152 14.07 2.70 12.81
C GLY A 152 14.35 2.46 14.29
N ARG A 153 13.28 2.51 15.11
CA ARG A 153 13.36 2.46 16.58
C ARG A 153 12.60 1.31 17.19
N ASP A 154 11.59 0.80 16.50
CA ASP A 154 10.73 -0.25 17.04
C ASP A 154 10.30 -1.28 15.99
N SER A 155 9.62 -2.31 16.44
CA SER A 155 9.18 -3.42 15.59
C SER A 155 8.19 -3.00 14.49
N HIS A 156 7.42 -1.93 14.69
CA HIS A 156 6.47 -1.45 13.69
C HIS A 156 7.18 -0.81 12.51
N ASP A 157 8.27 -0.07 12.75
CA ASP A 157 9.08 0.52 11.69
C ASP A 157 9.60 -0.58 10.74
N TYR A 158 10.16 -1.66 11.30
CA TYR A 158 10.72 -2.76 10.52
C TYR A 158 9.64 -3.61 9.84
N LYS A 159 8.60 -4.00 10.57
CA LYS A 159 7.51 -4.84 10.05
C LYS A 159 6.74 -4.14 8.93
N PHE A 160 6.36 -2.87 9.14
CA PHE A 160 5.61 -2.11 8.15
C PHE A 160 6.42 -1.89 6.88
N SER A 161 7.68 -1.46 7.02
CA SER A 161 8.54 -1.20 5.87
C SER A 161 8.85 -2.47 5.08
N SER A 162 9.04 -3.61 5.77
CA SER A 162 9.21 -4.90 5.10
C SER A 162 7.98 -5.24 4.25
N ALA A 163 6.77 -5.13 4.82
CA ALA A 163 5.53 -5.40 4.10
C ALA A 163 5.36 -4.52 2.85
N VAL A 164 5.45 -3.19 3.01
CA VAL A 164 5.25 -2.24 1.89
C VAL A 164 6.27 -2.41 0.78
N LEU A 165 7.54 -2.65 1.13
CA LEU A 165 8.59 -2.79 0.14
C LEU A 165 8.57 -4.16 -0.55
N GLU A 166 8.00 -5.18 0.08
CA GLU A 166 7.76 -6.49 -0.49
C GLU A 166 6.55 -6.46 -1.44
N ASP A 167 5.45 -5.83 -1.04
CA ASP A 167 4.22 -5.72 -1.83
C ASP A 167 4.44 -5.07 -3.19
N TYR A 168 5.45 -4.24 -3.34
CA TYR A 168 5.82 -3.64 -4.62
C TYR A 168 6.29 -4.69 -5.67
N TYR A 169 6.82 -5.83 -5.22
CA TYR A 169 7.35 -6.87 -6.11
C TYR A 169 6.36 -8.03 -6.34
N ASN A 170 5.22 -8.02 -5.68
CA ASN A 170 4.18 -9.05 -5.74
C ASN A 170 3.01 -8.65 -6.61
#